data_12f3c7ed1763078e9d945cb16b5da37c
#
_entry.id   12f3c7ed1763078e9d945cb16b5da37c
#
_cell.length_a   1.000
_cell.length_b   1.000
_cell.length_c   1.000
_cell.angle_alpha   90.00
_cell.angle_beta   90.00
_cell.angle_gamma   90.00
#
_symmetry.space_group_name_H-M   'P 1'
#
loop_
_entity.id
_entity.type
_entity.pdbx_description
1 polymer ?
#
loop_
_entity_poly.entity_id
_entity_poly.type
_entity_poly.pdbx_seq_one_letter_code
_entity_poly.pdbx_strand_id
1 'polypeptide(L)'
;MIIRAAQRETYQDAFRIALLCYTGILLGLATYVRVKSEVSVWEGHVNDMLYLGMALPGVAMLFRAVTPKAEEFLVPGAFEISCLIVFYLMMTGRLSNVTNIIRENFYNISDIPTFLFDNRMRYRDANASARRWFPEIVGELTDDPQEYPFYTKMMRWSKDPDQDYVVQWKESYCRCQLHPVCSENVVRGYILTLLDITQQKKETVLMEDLKKKAEEQSFLKSRFLASVSHDLRSPLHAIIGGSDILKRQNLPDESKNILEYICIAGNNLLEQVDTILAYSKLEAGMLTLKDKTYNFYEMIEEQARLCLLNIREKDIVFTVRFLDRFPEQVSGDYLRVAQIFQNILSNACKFTEQGTITLSLHCKMEEGQVWFDGCVEDTGVGMTKEKLAQVFAEYVSFSEDMGVEGFGLGLSIVRQLVEMMHGWVRAESDPGKGTRVSFGFY
;
A
#
# COMPACT_ATOMS: atom_id res chain seq x y z
N MET A 1 -66.67 -68.56 5.30
CA MET A 1 -66.99 -67.20 4.76
C MET A 1 -67.08 -66.15 5.85
N ILE A 2 -67.71 -66.46 7.02
CA ILE A 2 -67.89 -65.51 8.13
C ILE A 2 -66.57 -65.05 8.77
N ILE A 3 -65.55 -65.91 8.92
CA ILE A 3 -64.25 -65.55 9.50
C ILE A 3 -63.45 -64.59 8.62
N ARG A 4 -63.56 -64.72 7.32
CA ARG A 4 -62.92 -63.78 6.38
C ARG A 4 -63.60 -62.41 6.34
N ALA A 5 -64.88 -62.35 6.60
CA ALA A 5 -65.63 -61.09 6.70
C ALA A 5 -65.28 -60.37 8.00
N ALA A 6 -65.21 -61.05 9.14
CA ALA A 6 -64.83 -60.49 10.45
C ALA A 6 -63.36 -60.00 10.43
N GLN A 7 -62.42 -60.71 9.80
CA GLN A 7 -61.05 -60.27 9.62
C GLN A 7 -60.93 -58.99 8.70
N ARG A 8 -61.79 -58.90 7.72
CA ARG A 8 -61.81 -57.74 6.86
C ARG A 8 -62.34 -56.49 7.58
N GLU A 9 -63.32 -56.60 8.44
CA GLU A 9 -63.83 -55.53 9.28
C GLU A 9 -62.78 -55.08 10.29
N THR A 10 -62.10 -56.01 10.97
CA THR A 10 -61.03 -55.67 11.93
C THR A 10 -59.82 -54.99 11.29
N TYR A 11 -59.44 -55.37 10.08
CA TYR A 11 -58.40 -54.68 9.30
C TYR A 11 -58.82 -53.29 8.84
N GLN A 12 -60.09 -53.12 8.49
CA GLN A 12 -60.62 -51.79 8.10
C GLN A 12 -60.68 -50.85 9.31
N ASP A 13 -61.06 -51.34 10.47
CA ASP A 13 -61.07 -50.50 11.69
C ASP A 13 -59.69 -50.21 12.23
N ALA A 14 -58.72 -51.11 12.16
CA ALA A 14 -57.33 -50.86 12.49
C ALA A 14 -56.71 -49.83 11.54
N PHE A 15 -57.02 -49.92 10.24
CA PHE A 15 -56.58 -48.92 9.22
C PHE A 15 -57.20 -47.54 9.48
N ARG A 16 -58.51 -47.50 9.86
CA ARG A 16 -59.18 -46.21 10.22
C ARG A 16 -58.55 -45.54 11.42
N ILE A 17 -58.22 -46.35 12.48
CA ILE A 17 -57.58 -45.85 13.71
C ILE A 17 -56.14 -45.30 13.35
N ALA A 18 -55.38 -46.06 12.59
CA ALA A 18 -54.03 -45.59 12.15
C ALA A 18 -54.08 -44.30 11.36
N LEU A 19 -55.07 -44.17 10.50
CA LEU A 19 -55.27 -42.98 9.65
C LEU A 19 -55.70 -41.76 10.49
N LEU A 20 -56.57 -41.95 11.48
CA LEU A 20 -56.97 -40.91 12.44
C LEU A 20 -55.78 -40.44 13.29
N CYS A 21 -54.95 -41.38 13.76
CA CYS A 21 -53.73 -41.03 14.49
C CYS A 21 -52.74 -40.23 13.61
N TYR A 22 -52.56 -40.65 12.35
CA TYR A 22 -51.69 -39.94 11.39
C TYR A 22 -52.18 -38.53 11.10
N THR A 23 -53.47 -38.36 10.89
CA THR A 23 -54.08 -37.00 10.68
C THR A 23 -53.96 -36.13 11.91
N GLY A 24 -54.13 -36.69 13.11
CA GLY A 24 -53.94 -36.01 14.38
C GLY A 24 -52.48 -35.52 14.56
N ILE A 25 -51.52 -36.34 14.19
CA ILE A 25 -50.09 -35.97 14.21
C ILE A 25 -49.79 -34.87 13.22
N LEU A 26 -50.32 -34.95 11.99
CA LEU A 26 -50.14 -33.90 10.96
C LEU A 26 -50.76 -32.56 11.38
N LEU A 27 -51.97 -32.59 11.95
CA LEU A 27 -52.61 -31.38 12.47
C LEU A 27 -51.84 -30.77 13.66
N GLY A 28 -51.32 -31.63 14.54
CA GLY A 28 -50.49 -31.23 15.67
C GLY A 28 -49.19 -30.59 15.24
N LEU A 29 -48.54 -31.16 14.21
CA LEU A 29 -47.31 -30.63 13.62
C LEU A 29 -47.57 -29.28 12.92
N ALA A 30 -48.64 -29.19 12.18
CA ALA A 30 -49.05 -27.94 11.50
C ALA A 30 -49.37 -26.81 12.49
N THR A 31 -50.09 -27.15 13.60
CA THR A 31 -50.34 -26.17 14.68
C THR A 31 -49.07 -25.80 15.43
N TYR A 32 -48.18 -26.75 15.68
CA TYR A 32 -46.88 -26.47 16.31
C TYR A 32 -46.03 -25.53 15.47
N VAL A 33 -45.95 -25.75 14.16
CA VAL A 33 -45.22 -24.86 13.22
C VAL A 33 -45.84 -23.44 13.21
N ARG A 34 -47.17 -23.35 13.22
CA ARG A 34 -47.88 -22.07 13.24
C ARG A 34 -47.67 -21.26 14.54
N VAL A 35 -47.68 -21.93 15.69
CA VAL A 35 -47.53 -21.27 16.99
C VAL A 35 -46.09 -20.86 17.26
N LYS A 36 -45.10 -21.58 16.73
CA LYS A 36 -43.68 -21.30 16.94
C LYS A 36 -43.11 -20.30 15.97
N SER A 37 -43.79 -19.96 14.87
CA SER A 37 -43.36 -18.94 13.93
C SER A 37 -43.79 -17.55 14.41
N GLU A 38 -42.93 -16.85 15.16
CA GLU A 38 -42.97 -15.40 15.34
C GLU A 38 -42.49 -14.75 14.03
N VAL A 39 -43.40 -14.56 13.05
CA VAL A 39 -42.95 -14.21 11.71
C VAL A 39 -43.78 -13.04 11.14
N SER A 40 -43.11 -12.20 10.34
CA SER A 40 -43.67 -11.05 9.63
C SER A 40 -44.95 -11.34 8.84
N VAL A 41 -45.78 -10.35 8.63
CA VAL A 41 -47.11 -10.46 7.95
C VAL A 41 -47.06 -11.21 6.62
N TRP A 42 -45.92 -11.18 5.91
CA TRP A 42 -45.73 -11.87 4.64
C TRP A 42 -45.50 -13.37 4.77
N GLU A 43 -44.79 -13.81 5.81
CA GLU A 43 -44.57 -15.20 6.11
C GLU A 43 -45.82 -15.85 6.70
N GLY A 44 -46.70 -15.05 7.32
CA GLY A 44 -48.00 -15.51 7.77
C GLY A 44 -48.80 -16.14 6.65
N HIS A 45 -48.85 -15.55 5.45
CA HIS A 45 -49.59 -16.10 4.31
C HIS A 45 -49.02 -17.41 3.76
N VAL A 46 -47.68 -17.58 3.76
CA VAL A 46 -47.05 -18.84 3.34
C VAL A 46 -47.34 -19.96 4.34
N ASN A 47 -47.25 -19.62 5.62
CA ASN A 47 -47.56 -20.55 6.70
C ASN A 47 -49.04 -20.95 6.71
N ASP A 48 -49.96 -20.02 6.42
CA ASP A 48 -51.37 -20.29 6.30
C ASP A 48 -51.70 -21.18 5.09
N MET A 49 -51.00 -21.01 3.96
CA MET A 49 -51.14 -21.92 2.80
C MET A 49 -50.60 -23.32 3.08
N LEU A 50 -49.43 -23.42 3.78
CA LEU A 50 -48.87 -24.70 4.21
C LEU A 50 -49.82 -25.42 5.21
N TYR A 51 -50.36 -24.66 6.17
CA TYR A 51 -51.34 -25.17 7.13
C TYR A 51 -52.57 -25.68 6.41
N LEU A 52 -53.12 -24.92 5.46
CA LEU A 52 -54.25 -25.32 4.65
C LEU A 52 -53.94 -26.58 3.82
N GLY A 53 -52.80 -26.64 3.18
CA GLY A 53 -52.33 -27.80 2.42
C GLY A 53 -52.21 -29.07 3.26
N MET A 54 -51.74 -28.98 4.52
CA MET A 54 -51.63 -30.11 5.44
C MET A 54 -52.93 -30.46 6.11
N ALA A 55 -53.83 -29.51 6.36
CA ALA A 55 -55.10 -29.76 7.04
C ALA A 55 -56.17 -30.36 6.10
N LEU A 56 -56.16 -30.04 4.80
CA LEU A 56 -57.15 -30.49 3.83
C LEU A 56 -57.32 -32.01 3.75
N PRO A 57 -56.24 -32.84 3.68
CA PRO A 57 -56.39 -34.30 3.71
C PRO A 57 -56.98 -34.79 5.04
N GLY A 58 -56.59 -34.16 6.14
CA GLY A 58 -57.09 -34.53 7.49
C GLY A 58 -58.58 -34.26 7.63
N VAL A 59 -59.05 -33.14 7.16
CA VAL A 59 -60.50 -32.79 7.15
C VAL A 59 -61.28 -33.72 6.23
N ALA A 60 -60.76 -34.03 5.02
CA ALA A 60 -61.38 -34.98 4.10
C ALA A 60 -61.50 -36.39 4.72
N MET A 61 -60.52 -36.83 5.49
CA MET A 61 -60.55 -38.12 6.19
C MET A 61 -61.55 -38.12 7.35
N LEU A 62 -61.70 -37.04 8.10
CA LEU A 62 -62.74 -36.90 9.12
C LEU A 62 -64.12 -36.94 8.51
N PHE A 63 -64.35 -36.31 7.36
CA PHE A 63 -65.63 -36.35 6.64
C PHE A 63 -65.96 -37.75 6.12
N ARG A 64 -64.92 -38.51 5.70
CA ARG A 64 -65.08 -39.93 5.36
C ARG A 64 -65.58 -40.76 6.50
N ALA A 65 -65.19 -40.51 7.74
CA ALA A 65 -65.68 -41.24 8.90
C ALA A 65 -67.20 -41.07 9.13
N VAL A 66 -67.80 -39.99 8.66
CA VAL A 66 -69.20 -39.62 8.80
C VAL A 66 -70.02 -40.01 7.57
N THR A 67 -69.43 -40.02 6.38
CA THR A 67 -70.16 -40.25 5.09
C THR A 67 -69.40 -41.31 4.26
N PRO A 68 -69.67 -42.63 4.40
CA PRO A 68 -68.91 -43.68 3.70
C PRO A 68 -69.01 -43.64 2.16
N LYS A 69 -70.05 -43.01 1.57
CA LYS A 69 -70.22 -42.89 0.11
C LYS A 69 -69.36 -41.80 -0.58
N ALA A 70 -68.69 -40.95 0.17
CA ALA A 70 -67.82 -39.90 -0.36
C ALA A 70 -66.37 -40.42 -0.60
N GLU A 71 -66.12 -41.70 -0.57
CA GLU A 71 -64.81 -42.38 -0.49
C GLU A 71 -64.00 -42.25 -1.78
N GLU A 72 -64.67 -42.26 -2.94
CA GLU A 72 -63.98 -42.38 -4.23
C GLU A 72 -63.37 -41.04 -4.75
N PHE A 73 -63.91 -39.91 -4.30
CA PHE A 73 -63.51 -38.61 -4.89
C PHE A 73 -62.94 -37.61 -3.86
N LEU A 74 -63.42 -37.59 -2.62
CA LEU A 74 -63.10 -36.54 -1.64
C LEU A 74 -61.69 -36.66 -1.09
N VAL A 75 -61.21 -37.86 -0.79
CA VAL A 75 -59.89 -38.08 -0.20
C VAL A 75 -58.80 -37.95 -1.25
N PRO A 76 -58.88 -38.56 -2.45
CA PRO A 76 -57.91 -38.33 -3.53
C PRO A 76 -57.83 -36.89 -3.92
N GLY A 77 -58.95 -36.19 -4.13
CA GLY A 77 -58.98 -34.80 -4.51
C GLY A 77 -58.33 -33.86 -3.47
N ALA A 78 -58.52 -34.13 -2.18
CA ALA A 78 -57.85 -33.37 -1.12
C ALA A 78 -56.34 -33.55 -1.10
N PHE A 79 -55.86 -34.76 -1.39
CA PHE A 79 -54.41 -35.05 -1.54
C PHE A 79 -53.84 -34.38 -2.77
N GLU A 80 -54.52 -34.40 -3.93
CA GLU A 80 -54.06 -33.72 -5.15
C GLU A 80 -53.97 -32.21 -4.93
N ILE A 81 -54.95 -31.59 -4.29
CA ILE A 81 -54.92 -30.14 -3.98
C ILE A 81 -53.78 -29.82 -3.04
N SER A 82 -53.49 -30.66 -2.02
CA SER A 82 -52.39 -30.47 -1.12
C SER A 82 -51.04 -30.58 -1.82
N CYS A 83 -50.87 -31.56 -2.72
CA CYS A 83 -49.66 -31.68 -3.54
C CYS A 83 -49.48 -30.49 -4.44
N LEU A 84 -50.54 -29.95 -5.07
CA LEU A 84 -50.48 -28.74 -5.87
C LEU A 84 -50.08 -27.50 -5.05
N ILE A 85 -50.58 -27.36 -3.83
CA ILE A 85 -50.20 -26.25 -2.95
C ILE A 85 -48.73 -26.35 -2.56
N VAL A 86 -48.23 -27.53 -2.16
CA VAL A 86 -46.82 -27.77 -1.81
C VAL A 86 -45.93 -27.55 -3.05
N PHE A 87 -46.32 -28.09 -4.20
CA PHE A 87 -45.61 -27.87 -5.45
C PHE A 87 -45.55 -26.40 -5.85
N TYR A 88 -46.65 -25.65 -5.72
CA TYR A 88 -46.68 -24.21 -5.95
C TYR A 88 -45.75 -23.43 -5.02
N LEU A 89 -45.73 -23.79 -3.72
CA LEU A 89 -44.83 -23.18 -2.74
C LEU A 89 -43.38 -23.50 -3.02
N MET A 90 -43.05 -24.72 -3.47
CA MET A 90 -41.71 -25.11 -3.91
C MET A 90 -41.29 -24.36 -5.17
N MET A 91 -42.12 -24.33 -6.20
CA MET A 91 -41.83 -23.66 -7.48
C MET A 91 -41.66 -22.13 -7.33
N THR A 92 -42.38 -21.53 -6.40
CA THR A 92 -42.20 -20.10 -6.10
C THR A 92 -41.02 -19.78 -5.20
N GLY A 93 -40.20 -20.78 -4.80
CA GLY A 93 -39.06 -20.63 -3.90
C GLY A 93 -39.43 -20.17 -2.47
N ARG A 94 -40.72 -20.16 -2.14
CA ARG A 94 -41.22 -19.65 -0.85
C ARG A 94 -41.00 -20.61 0.33
N LEU A 95 -40.69 -21.87 0.04
CA LEU A 95 -40.28 -22.87 1.07
C LEU A 95 -38.79 -22.79 1.44
N SER A 96 -37.96 -22.09 0.65
CA SER A 96 -36.51 -21.96 0.91
C SER A 96 -36.19 -20.71 1.76
N ASN A 97 -36.84 -20.53 2.88
CA ASN A 97 -36.73 -19.38 3.75
C ASN A 97 -35.34 -19.14 4.35
N VAL A 98 -34.52 -20.17 4.51
CA VAL A 98 -33.19 -20.01 5.12
C VAL A 98 -32.30 -19.07 4.30
N THR A 99 -32.34 -19.19 2.97
CA THR A 99 -31.52 -18.32 2.08
C THR A 99 -32.02 -16.87 2.10
N ASN A 100 -33.34 -16.65 2.19
CA ASN A 100 -33.92 -15.32 2.27
C ASN A 100 -33.69 -14.68 3.64
N ILE A 101 -33.81 -15.45 4.74
CA ILE A 101 -33.52 -14.99 6.11
C ILE A 101 -32.03 -14.62 6.25
N ILE A 102 -31.13 -15.43 5.69
CA ILE A 102 -29.70 -15.11 5.68
C ILE A 102 -29.45 -13.83 4.85
N ARG A 103 -30.09 -13.68 3.70
CA ARG A 103 -29.93 -12.50 2.83
C ARG A 103 -30.46 -11.23 3.51
N GLU A 104 -31.64 -11.26 4.12
CA GLU A 104 -32.20 -10.12 4.87
C GLU A 104 -31.38 -9.76 6.10
N ASN A 105 -30.95 -10.76 6.87
CA ASN A 105 -30.08 -10.53 8.01
C ASN A 105 -28.73 -9.98 7.59
N PHE A 106 -28.09 -10.53 6.55
CA PHE A 106 -26.80 -10.03 6.05
C PHE A 106 -26.90 -8.58 5.55
N TYR A 107 -27.97 -8.23 4.84
CA TYR A 107 -28.25 -6.88 4.38
C TYR A 107 -28.42 -5.89 5.53
N ASN A 108 -29.12 -6.27 6.60
CA ASN A 108 -29.37 -5.42 7.76
C ASN A 108 -28.25 -5.44 8.82
N ILE A 109 -27.42 -6.48 8.88
CA ILE A 109 -26.25 -6.54 9.77
C ILE A 109 -25.08 -5.70 9.21
N SER A 110 -25.05 -5.44 7.91
CA SER A 110 -24.00 -4.63 7.31
C SER A 110 -24.00 -3.22 7.90
N ASP A 111 -22.86 -2.79 8.45
CA ASP A 111 -22.66 -1.43 8.94
C ASP A 111 -22.55 -0.39 7.81
N ILE A 112 -22.41 -0.85 6.56
CA ILE A 112 -22.34 0.03 5.39
C ILE A 112 -23.76 0.43 4.99
N PRO A 113 -24.11 1.71 5.03
CA PRO A 113 -25.39 2.23 4.52
C PRO A 113 -25.60 1.85 3.06
N THR A 114 -26.66 1.09 2.80
CA THR A 114 -26.95 0.51 1.50
C THR A 114 -28.40 0.80 1.09
N PHE A 115 -28.57 1.28 -0.13
CA PHE A 115 -29.88 1.60 -0.73
C PHE A 115 -30.06 0.76 -1.98
N LEU A 116 -31.28 0.29 -2.20
CA LEU A 116 -31.68 -0.52 -3.35
C LEU A 116 -32.61 0.26 -4.27
N PHE A 117 -32.33 0.19 -5.56
CA PHE A 117 -33.12 0.82 -6.61
C PHE A 117 -33.51 -0.21 -7.68
N ASP A 118 -34.64 0.00 -8.34
CA ASP A 118 -35.02 -0.80 -9.51
C ASP A 118 -34.24 -0.36 -10.78
N ASN A 119 -34.53 -1.03 -11.91
CA ASN A 119 -33.91 -0.72 -13.20
C ASN A 119 -34.26 0.69 -13.75
N ARG A 120 -35.25 1.35 -13.17
CA ARG A 120 -35.65 2.75 -13.48
C ARG A 120 -35.15 3.73 -12.44
N MET A 121 -34.22 3.32 -11.57
CA MET A 121 -33.65 4.11 -10.46
C MET A 121 -34.71 4.55 -9.42
N ARG A 122 -35.83 3.85 -9.30
CA ARG A 122 -36.80 4.10 -8.23
C ARG A 122 -36.33 3.40 -6.95
N TYR A 123 -36.39 4.11 -5.86
CA TYR A 123 -36.12 3.58 -4.55
C TYR A 123 -36.96 2.35 -4.23
N ARG A 124 -36.36 1.34 -3.68
CA ARG A 124 -37.02 0.11 -3.26
C ARG A 124 -36.87 -0.18 -1.78
N ASP A 125 -35.66 -0.05 -1.28
CA ASP A 125 -35.36 -0.35 0.12
C ASP A 125 -34.04 0.29 0.56
N ALA A 126 -33.83 0.34 1.90
CA ALA A 126 -32.59 0.72 2.52
C ALA A 126 -32.34 -0.21 3.73
N ASN A 127 -31.07 -0.58 3.97
CA ASN A 127 -30.73 -1.39 5.13
C ASN A 127 -30.85 -0.61 6.46
N ALA A 128 -30.74 -1.30 7.58
CA ALA A 128 -30.83 -0.69 8.91
C ALA A 128 -29.78 0.42 9.13
N SER A 129 -28.58 0.24 8.59
CA SER A 129 -27.52 1.23 8.66
C SER A 129 -27.88 2.51 7.89
N ALA A 130 -28.37 2.39 6.65
CA ALA A 130 -28.82 3.54 5.87
C ALA A 130 -29.97 4.31 6.53
N ARG A 131 -30.94 3.61 7.10
CA ARG A 131 -32.04 4.24 7.85
C ARG A 131 -31.59 4.98 9.09
N ARG A 132 -30.53 4.46 9.77
CA ARG A 132 -29.96 5.05 10.99
C ARG A 132 -29.09 6.26 10.69
N TRP A 133 -28.21 6.17 9.69
CA TRP A 133 -27.23 7.20 9.39
C TRP A 133 -27.77 8.29 8.45
N PHE A 134 -28.71 7.95 7.57
CA PHE A 134 -29.25 8.82 6.52
C PHE A 134 -30.78 8.81 6.49
N PRO A 135 -31.48 9.03 7.63
CA PRO A 135 -32.94 9.00 7.67
C PRO A 135 -33.57 10.02 6.74
N GLU A 136 -32.93 11.17 6.53
CA GLU A 136 -33.40 12.23 5.64
C GLU A 136 -33.39 11.77 4.18
N ILE A 137 -32.29 11.11 3.73
CA ILE A 137 -32.21 10.57 2.36
C ILE A 137 -33.28 9.49 2.15
N VAL A 138 -33.50 8.63 3.16
CA VAL A 138 -34.56 7.62 3.09
C VAL A 138 -35.95 8.28 2.95
N GLY A 139 -36.23 9.34 3.72
CA GLY A 139 -37.46 10.12 3.64
C GLY A 139 -37.64 10.75 2.25
N GLU A 140 -36.61 11.47 1.78
CA GLU A 140 -36.63 12.12 0.47
C GLU A 140 -36.88 11.13 -0.68
N LEU A 141 -36.27 9.95 -0.64
CA LEU A 141 -36.42 8.93 -1.68
C LEU A 141 -37.79 8.24 -1.67
N THR A 142 -38.53 8.31 -0.54
CA THR A 142 -39.88 7.74 -0.42
C THR A 142 -41.01 8.67 -0.85
N ASP A 143 -40.85 9.99 -0.66
CA ASP A 143 -41.92 10.97 -0.89
C ASP A 143 -42.04 11.41 -2.36
N ASP A 144 -41.04 12.09 -2.91
CA ASP A 144 -40.93 12.38 -4.35
C ASP A 144 -39.46 12.53 -4.79
N PRO A 145 -38.86 11.47 -5.32
CA PRO A 145 -37.42 11.44 -5.58
C PRO A 145 -36.94 12.49 -6.59
N GLN A 146 -37.78 12.99 -7.48
CA GLN A 146 -37.38 13.87 -8.59
C GLN A 146 -37.07 15.31 -8.14
N GLU A 147 -37.59 15.74 -7.01
CA GLU A 147 -37.41 17.10 -6.49
C GLU A 147 -36.09 17.27 -5.72
N TYR A 148 -35.41 16.17 -5.36
CA TYR A 148 -34.24 16.23 -4.45
C TYR A 148 -32.88 16.26 -5.15
N PRO A 149 -31.95 17.11 -4.69
CA PRO A 149 -30.62 17.27 -5.30
C PRO A 149 -29.78 15.97 -5.27
N PHE A 150 -29.97 15.13 -4.26
CA PHE A 150 -29.26 13.85 -4.13
C PHE A 150 -29.67 12.88 -5.25
N TYR A 151 -30.96 12.76 -5.52
CA TYR A 151 -31.51 11.93 -6.61
C TYR A 151 -30.97 12.36 -7.98
N THR A 152 -30.92 13.66 -8.23
CA THR A 152 -30.37 14.20 -9.48
C THR A 152 -28.89 13.85 -9.66
N LYS A 153 -28.10 13.88 -8.58
CA LYS A 153 -26.69 13.43 -8.61
C LYS A 153 -26.61 11.94 -8.90
N MET A 154 -27.42 11.14 -8.22
CA MET A 154 -27.46 9.68 -8.40
C MET A 154 -27.86 9.29 -9.83
N MET A 155 -28.77 10.01 -10.46
CA MET A 155 -29.14 9.81 -11.86
C MET A 155 -28.00 10.14 -12.83
N ARG A 156 -27.09 11.04 -12.46
CA ARG A 156 -25.84 11.25 -13.24
C ARG A 156 -24.88 10.09 -13.07
N TRP A 157 -24.73 9.55 -11.85
CA TRP A 157 -23.86 8.41 -11.54
C TRP A 157 -24.31 7.13 -12.25
N SER A 158 -25.61 6.94 -12.50
CA SER A 158 -26.11 5.78 -13.23
C SER A 158 -25.64 5.69 -14.69
N LYS A 159 -25.08 6.79 -15.24
CA LYS A 159 -24.51 6.82 -16.59
C LYS A 159 -23.08 6.26 -16.62
N ASP A 160 -22.38 6.30 -15.51
CA ASP A 160 -21.04 5.76 -15.31
C ASP A 160 -21.02 5.02 -13.97
N PRO A 161 -21.70 3.87 -13.88
CA PRO A 161 -21.69 3.05 -12.69
C PRO A 161 -20.27 2.47 -12.52
N ASP A 162 -19.88 2.13 -11.32
CA ASP A 162 -18.56 1.65 -10.91
C ASP A 162 -17.51 2.75 -10.68
N GLN A 163 -17.85 4.02 -10.87
CA GLN A 163 -17.00 5.13 -10.45
C GLN A 163 -17.30 5.53 -9.00
N ASP A 164 -16.23 5.87 -8.25
CA ASP A 164 -16.33 6.40 -6.90
C ASP A 164 -16.71 7.89 -6.93
N TYR A 165 -17.79 8.24 -6.27
CA TYR A 165 -18.22 9.62 -6.11
C TYR A 165 -18.10 10.07 -4.67
N VAL A 166 -17.47 11.22 -4.44
CA VAL A 166 -17.34 11.80 -3.10
C VAL A 166 -18.32 12.95 -2.96
N VAL A 167 -19.19 12.85 -1.95
CA VAL A 167 -20.20 13.85 -1.63
C VAL A 167 -19.98 14.32 -0.20
N GLN A 168 -20.05 15.62 0.00
CA GLN A 168 -20.13 16.18 1.35
C GLN A 168 -21.58 16.14 1.81
N TRP A 169 -21.82 15.44 2.93
CA TRP A 169 -23.12 15.38 3.59
C TRP A 169 -22.98 15.92 5.01
N LYS A 170 -23.60 17.09 5.27
CA LYS A 170 -23.40 17.84 6.52
C LYS A 170 -21.88 18.07 6.78
N GLU A 171 -21.37 17.56 7.89
CA GLU A 171 -19.95 17.66 8.28
C GLU A 171 -19.11 16.44 7.84
N SER A 172 -19.74 15.45 7.19
CA SER A 172 -19.08 14.21 6.78
C SER A 172 -18.83 14.16 5.27
N TYR A 173 -17.75 13.51 4.87
CA TYR A 173 -17.47 13.16 3.49
C TYR A 173 -17.85 11.70 3.26
N CYS A 174 -18.79 11.47 2.35
CA CYS A 174 -19.26 10.13 2.01
C CYS A 174 -18.78 9.74 0.61
N ARG A 175 -18.15 8.59 0.50
CA ARG A 175 -17.89 7.94 -0.78
C ARG A 175 -19.15 7.17 -1.17
N CYS A 176 -19.69 7.49 -2.33
CA CYS A 176 -20.88 6.87 -2.90
C CYS A 176 -20.46 5.98 -4.06
N GLN A 177 -20.87 4.72 -4.01
CA GLN A 177 -20.62 3.73 -5.07
C GLN A 177 -21.96 3.18 -5.52
N LEU A 178 -22.23 3.26 -6.82
CA LEU A 178 -23.46 2.77 -7.44
C LEU A 178 -23.13 1.57 -8.31
N HIS A 179 -23.56 0.38 -7.87
CA HIS A 179 -23.30 -0.88 -8.57
C HIS A 179 -24.55 -1.38 -9.29
N PRO A 180 -24.49 -1.68 -10.60
CA PRO A 180 -25.58 -2.30 -11.30
C PRO A 180 -25.73 -3.77 -10.87
N VAL A 181 -26.96 -4.18 -10.62
CA VAL A 181 -27.33 -5.60 -10.36
C VAL A 181 -27.80 -6.21 -11.65
N CYS A 182 -27.02 -7.10 -12.24
CA CYS A 182 -27.33 -7.76 -13.49
C CYS A 182 -27.81 -9.19 -13.30
N SER A 183 -28.76 -9.62 -14.12
CA SER A 183 -29.16 -11.03 -14.29
C SER A 183 -29.25 -11.30 -15.78
N GLU A 184 -28.55 -12.33 -16.25
CA GLU A 184 -28.50 -12.72 -17.68
C GLU A 184 -28.12 -11.53 -18.61
N ASN A 185 -27.12 -10.74 -18.24
CA ASN A 185 -26.68 -9.52 -18.93
C ASN A 185 -27.71 -8.39 -19.02
N VAL A 186 -28.80 -8.45 -18.25
CA VAL A 186 -29.81 -7.37 -18.15
C VAL A 186 -29.73 -6.74 -16.78
N VAL A 187 -29.62 -5.40 -16.72
CA VAL A 187 -29.65 -4.63 -15.47
C VAL A 187 -31.04 -4.74 -14.85
N ARG A 188 -31.13 -5.33 -13.68
CA ARG A 188 -32.36 -5.51 -12.90
C ARG A 188 -32.57 -4.44 -11.84
N GLY A 189 -31.50 -3.77 -11.46
CA GLY A 189 -31.53 -2.71 -10.44
C GLY A 189 -30.16 -2.17 -10.15
N TYR A 190 -30.05 -1.35 -9.10
CA TYR A 190 -28.82 -0.75 -8.64
C TYR A 190 -28.72 -0.81 -7.13
N ILE A 191 -27.49 -0.96 -6.63
CA ILE A 191 -27.14 -0.88 -5.22
C ILE A 191 -26.28 0.35 -5.03
N LEU A 192 -26.72 1.28 -4.18
CA LEU A 192 -25.92 2.42 -3.76
C LEU A 192 -25.38 2.17 -2.36
N THR A 193 -24.07 2.25 -2.19
CA THR A 193 -23.41 2.20 -0.88
C THR A 193 -22.82 3.57 -0.56
N LEU A 194 -22.92 3.97 0.72
CA LEU A 194 -22.32 5.19 1.23
C LEU A 194 -21.32 4.82 2.33
N LEU A 195 -20.06 5.17 2.12
CA LEU A 195 -18.99 4.94 3.08
C LEU A 195 -18.52 6.28 3.64
N ASP A 196 -18.57 6.47 4.95
CA ASP A 196 -18.00 7.66 5.58
C ASP A 196 -16.46 7.61 5.49
N ILE A 197 -15.89 8.55 4.75
CA ILE A 197 -14.45 8.70 4.55
C ILE A 197 -13.91 9.98 5.21
N THR A 198 -14.66 10.57 6.15
CA THR A 198 -14.31 11.86 6.78
C THR A 198 -12.97 11.77 7.47
N GLN A 199 -12.73 10.71 8.25
CA GLN A 199 -11.46 10.50 8.93
C GLN A 199 -10.31 10.33 7.94
N GLN A 200 -10.49 9.50 6.92
CA GLN A 200 -9.50 9.27 5.87
C GLN A 200 -9.16 10.57 5.12
N LYS A 201 -10.16 11.40 4.83
CA LYS A 201 -9.98 12.69 4.17
C LYS A 201 -9.19 13.66 5.06
N LYS A 202 -9.53 13.75 6.36
CA LYS A 202 -8.79 14.57 7.33
C LYS A 202 -7.33 14.14 7.45
N GLU A 203 -7.08 12.84 7.53
CA GLU A 203 -5.71 12.29 7.59
C GLU A 203 -4.92 12.60 6.31
N THR A 204 -5.54 12.47 5.14
CA THR A 204 -4.91 12.82 3.87
C THR A 204 -4.51 14.30 3.82
N VAL A 205 -5.43 15.21 4.17
CA VAL A 205 -5.16 16.65 4.20
C VAL A 205 -4.07 17.00 5.21
N LEU A 206 -4.10 16.38 6.41
CA LEU A 206 -3.06 16.58 7.42
C LEU A 206 -1.69 16.10 6.91
N MET A 207 -1.63 14.93 6.28
CA MET A 207 -0.39 14.39 5.71
C MET A 207 0.16 15.29 4.60
N GLU A 208 -0.69 15.83 3.73
CA GLU A 208 -0.30 16.79 2.70
C GLU A 208 0.27 18.09 3.31
N ASP A 209 -0.37 18.63 4.35
CA ASP A 209 0.11 19.82 5.07
C ASP A 209 1.45 19.57 5.77
N LEU A 210 1.59 18.43 6.46
CA LEU A 210 2.86 18.05 7.10
C LEU A 210 3.98 17.85 6.09
N LYS A 211 3.69 17.20 4.95
CA LYS A 211 4.65 17.03 3.85
C LYS A 211 5.12 18.39 3.32
N LYS A 212 4.18 19.29 3.05
CA LYS A 212 4.50 20.64 2.56
C LYS A 212 5.37 21.42 3.54
N LYS A 213 5.05 21.37 4.85
CA LYS A 213 5.86 22.01 5.89
C LYS A 213 7.27 21.42 5.98
N ALA A 214 7.40 20.09 5.85
CA ALA A 214 8.71 19.45 5.84
C ALA A 214 9.54 19.87 4.63
N GLU A 215 8.93 19.95 3.44
CA GLU A 215 9.58 20.43 2.22
C GLU A 215 10.02 21.89 2.34
N GLU A 216 9.17 22.77 2.88
CA GLU A 216 9.50 24.17 3.14
C GLU A 216 10.67 24.32 4.12
N GLN A 217 10.69 23.53 5.21
CA GLN A 217 11.80 23.55 6.17
C GLN A 217 13.12 23.07 5.55
N SER A 218 13.08 21.99 4.75
CA SER A 218 14.26 21.49 4.03
C SER A 218 14.80 22.54 3.04
N PHE A 219 13.92 23.20 2.31
CA PHE A 219 14.30 24.28 1.40
C PHE A 219 14.95 25.46 2.13
N LEU A 220 14.37 25.91 3.24
CA LEU A 220 14.94 27.02 4.04
C LEU A 220 16.31 26.64 4.62
N LYS A 221 16.47 25.40 5.14
CA LYS A 221 17.75 24.85 5.63
C LYS A 221 18.83 24.90 4.53
N SER A 222 18.47 24.45 3.33
CA SER A 222 19.41 24.46 2.19
C SER A 222 19.79 25.86 1.73
N ARG A 223 18.86 26.80 1.68
CA ARG A 223 19.14 28.21 1.37
C ARG A 223 20.05 28.85 2.40
N PHE A 224 19.77 28.60 3.70
CA PHE A 224 20.59 29.11 4.79
C PHE A 224 22.03 28.61 4.66
N LEU A 225 22.23 27.30 4.49
CA LEU A 225 23.56 26.71 4.32
C LEU A 225 24.28 27.23 3.07
N ALA A 226 23.57 27.47 1.97
CA ALA A 226 24.13 28.06 0.76
C ALA A 226 24.64 29.50 1.00
N SER A 227 23.89 30.30 1.76
CA SER A 227 24.32 31.65 2.13
C SER A 227 25.53 31.62 3.05
N VAL A 228 25.49 30.80 4.11
CA VAL A 228 26.61 30.65 5.08
C VAL A 228 27.88 30.18 4.38
N SER A 229 27.79 29.22 3.44
CA SER A 229 28.98 28.78 2.70
C SER A 229 29.59 29.87 1.85
N HIS A 230 28.75 30.66 1.13
CA HIS A 230 29.25 31.80 0.37
C HIS A 230 30.00 32.82 1.26
N ASP A 231 29.41 33.09 2.43
CA ASP A 231 29.97 34.07 3.37
C ASP A 231 31.23 33.56 4.11
N LEU A 232 31.37 32.23 4.24
CA LEU A 232 32.60 31.60 4.75
C LEU A 232 33.68 31.49 3.68
N ARG A 233 33.32 31.20 2.41
CA ARG A 233 34.27 31.00 1.33
C ARG A 233 35.09 32.25 1.04
N SER A 234 34.46 33.43 1.06
CA SER A 234 35.14 34.69 0.75
C SER A 234 36.31 34.99 1.71
N PRO A 235 36.16 35.02 3.03
CA PRO A 235 37.25 35.25 3.99
C PRO A 235 38.29 34.12 3.96
N LEU A 236 37.91 32.87 3.75
CA LEU A 236 38.85 31.76 3.62
C LEU A 236 39.77 31.90 2.40
N HIS A 237 39.21 32.25 1.24
CA HIS A 237 40.05 32.55 0.06
C HIS A 237 40.99 33.72 0.29
N ALA A 238 40.58 34.75 1.02
CA ALA A 238 41.45 35.85 1.37
C ALA A 238 42.59 35.42 2.30
N ILE A 239 42.32 34.53 3.30
CA ILE A 239 43.35 33.99 4.21
C ILE A 239 44.33 33.10 3.46
N ILE A 240 43.84 32.17 2.64
CA ILE A 240 44.67 31.24 1.83
C ILE A 240 45.51 32.04 0.85
N GLY A 241 44.88 32.94 0.06
CA GLY A 241 45.60 33.77 -0.91
C GLY A 241 46.63 34.70 -0.29
N GLY A 242 46.31 35.30 0.87
CA GLY A 242 47.25 36.09 1.64
C GLY A 242 48.46 35.28 2.14
N SER A 243 48.21 34.08 2.65
CA SER A 243 49.26 33.17 3.09
C SER A 243 50.15 32.71 1.94
N ASP A 244 49.57 32.41 0.78
CA ASP A 244 50.31 32.03 -0.44
C ASP A 244 51.20 33.19 -0.99
N ILE A 245 50.73 34.43 -0.91
CA ILE A 245 51.52 35.62 -1.27
C ILE A 245 52.72 35.78 -0.33
N LEU A 246 52.48 35.61 1.00
CA LEU A 246 53.54 35.68 2.01
C LEU A 246 54.58 34.54 1.86
N LYS A 247 54.14 33.29 1.54
CA LYS A 247 55.09 32.17 1.26
C LYS A 247 56.09 32.45 0.15
N ARG A 248 55.76 33.31 -0.81
CA ARG A 248 56.63 33.71 -1.93
C ARG A 248 57.67 34.75 -1.52
N GLN A 249 57.56 35.33 -0.35
CA GLN A 249 58.53 36.31 0.16
C GLN A 249 59.72 35.61 0.83
N ASN A 250 60.80 36.30 1.04
CA ASN A 250 62.00 35.77 1.68
C ASN A 250 61.84 35.76 3.21
N LEU A 251 61.08 34.76 3.72
CA LEU A 251 60.77 34.56 5.11
C LEU A 251 61.66 33.45 5.71
N PRO A 252 61.88 33.47 7.06
CA PRO A 252 62.50 32.35 7.77
C PRO A 252 61.68 31.05 7.57
N ASP A 253 62.36 29.92 7.55
CA ASP A 253 61.73 28.62 7.29
C ASP A 253 60.62 28.27 8.32
N GLU A 254 60.80 28.67 9.56
CA GLU A 254 59.78 28.53 10.61
C GLU A 254 58.45 29.28 10.23
N SER A 255 58.58 30.50 9.70
CA SER A 255 57.42 31.28 9.26
C SER A 255 56.77 30.68 8.01
N LYS A 256 57.55 30.10 7.09
CA LYS A 256 57.01 29.40 5.91
C LYS A 256 56.20 28.16 6.32
N ASN A 257 56.69 27.39 7.33
CA ASN A 257 55.99 26.24 7.86
C ASN A 257 54.66 26.62 8.48
N ILE A 258 54.62 27.73 9.26
CA ILE A 258 53.37 28.24 9.85
C ILE A 258 52.37 28.64 8.74
N LEU A 259 52.81 29.31 7.69
CA LEU A 259 51.95 29.70 6.55
C LEU A 259 51.44 28.48 5.79
N GLU A 260 52.24 27.41 5.73
CA GLU A 260 51.82 26.15 5.12
C GLU A 260 50.71 25.48 5.94
N TYR A 261 50.83 25.41 7.27
CA TYR A 261 49.75 24.96 8.15
C TYR A 261 48.46 25.80 8.00
N ILE A 262 48.59 27.12 7.87
CA ILE A 262 47.41 28.01 7.65
C ILE A 262 46.74 27.69 6.29
N CYS A 263 47.51 27.49 5.24
CA CYS A 263 46.97 27.12 3.94
C CYS A 263 46.28 25.77 3.93
N ILE A 264 46.93 24.76 4.57
CA ILE A 264 46.34 23.44 4.70
C ILE A 264 45.02 23.49 5.50
N ALA A 265 45.01 24.16 6.67
CA ALA A 265 43.82 24.28 7.50
C ALA A 265 42.69 25.04 6.77
N GLY A 266 43.03 26.13 6.05
CA GLY A 266 42.08 26.87 5.27
C GLY A 266 41.46 26.09 4.14
N ASN A 267 42.24 25.31 3.39
CA ASN A 267 41.74 24.44 2.33
C ASN A 267 40.86 23.30 2.89
N ASN A 268 41.26 22.68 3.98
CA ASN A 268 40.47 21.67 4.65
C ASN A 268 39.09 22.21 5.08
N LEU A 269 39.04 23.41 5.66
CA LEU A 269 37.79 24.05 6.05
C LEU A 269 36.91 24.36 4.85
N LEU A 270 37.48 24.80 3.73
CA LEU A 270 36.78 25.06 2.48
C LEU A 270 36.13 23.76 1.95
N GLU A 271 36.87 22.67 1.90
CA GLU A 271 36.39 21.34 1.48
C GLU A 271 35.27 20.85 2.39
N GLN A 272 35.37 21.05 3.69
CA GLN A 272 34.32 20.72 4.66
C GLN A 272 33.04 21.49 4.41
N VAL A 273 33.11 22.82 4.19
CA VAL A 273 31.97 23.67 3.88
C VAL A 273 31.30 23.23 2.57
N ASP A 274 32.11 22.96 1.53
CA ASP A 274 31.58 22.50 0.24
C ASP A 274 30.91 21.13 0.33
N THR A 275 31.42 20.23 1.18
CA THR A 275 30.81 18.92 1.48
C THR A 275 29.44 19.05 2.15
N ILE A 276 29.33 19.90 3.18
CA ILE A 276 28.07 20.18 3.87
C ILE A 276 27.04 20.76 2.92
N LEU A 277 27.46 21.68 2.02
CA LEU A 277 26.58 22.25 1.01
C LEU A 277 26.09 21.24 -0.01
N ALA A 278 27.00 20.40 -0.51
CA ALA A 278 26.64 19.36 -1.46
C ALA A 278 25.60 18.42 -0.85
N TYR A 279 25.85 18.01 0.41
CA TYR A 279 24.92 17.18 1.18
C TYR A 279 23.55 17.86 1.35
N SER A 280 23.51 19.12 1.80
CA SER A 280 22.24 19.84 1.99
C SER A 280 21.41 19.99 0.71
N LYS A 281 22.07 20.18 -0.46
CA LYS A 281 21.39 20.23 -1.76
C LYS A 281 20.84 18.86 -2.17
N LEU A 282 21.55 17.78 -1.84
CA LEU A 282 21.11 16.41 -2.06
C LEU A 282 19.87 16.09 -1.21
N GLU A 283 19.93 16.37 0.10
CA GLU A 283 18.82 16.14 1.05
C GLU A 283 17.55 16.90 0.63
N ALA A 284 17.69 18.11 0.11
CA ALA A 284 16.56 18.93 -0.36
C ALA A 284 16.03 18.53 -1.74
N GLY A 285 16.60 17.49 -2.39
CA GLY A 285 16.22 17.11 -3.75
C GLY A 285 16.49 18.19 -4.83
N MET A 286 17.35 19.16 -4.52
CA MET A 286 17.67 20.27 -5.41
C MET A 286 18.80 19.96 -6.39
N LEU A 287 19.46 18.81 -6.22
CA LEU A 287 20.53 18.40 -7.09
C LEU A 287 19.94 17.70 -8.32
N THR A 288 20.27 18.22 -9.50
CA THR A 288 19.94 17.61 -10.78
C THR A 288 21.21 17.14 -11.44
N LEU A 289 21.23 15.91 -11.96
CA LEU A 289 22.35 15.39 -12.73
C LEU A 289 22.48 16.14 -14.05
N LYS A 290 23.71 16.41 -14.47
CA LYS A 290 24.04 17.14 -15.71
C LYS A 290 24.84 16.22 -16.60
N ASP A 291 24.20 15.61 -17.56
CA ASP A 291 24.86 14.76 -18.52
C ASP A 291 25.76 15.54 -19.47
N LYS A 292 27.02 15.16 -19.48
CA LYS A 292 28.03 15.64 -20.40
C LYS A 292 28.86 14.47 -20.87
N THR A 293 29.33 14.56 -22.11
CA THR A 293 30.27 13.57 -22.62
C THR A 293 31.66 13.90 -22.10
N TYR A 294 32.33 12.87 -21.54
CA TYR A 294 33.70 12.99 -21.02
C TYR A 294 34.49 11.70 -21.26
N ASN A 295 35.83 11.82 -21.20
CA ASN A 295 36.73 10.67 -21.28
C ASN A 295 36.84 9.98 -19.92
N PHE A 296 36.40 8.73 -19.83
CA PHE A 296 36.37 7.98 -18.57
C PHE A 296 37.77 7.67 -18.05
N TYR A 297 38.70 7.33 -18.96
CA TYR A 297 40.07 7.01 -18.55
C TYR A 297 40.79 8.23 -17.99
N GLU A 298 40.62 9.42 -18.60
CA GLU A 298 41.17 10.68 -18.08
C GLU A 298 40.62 10.98 -16.68
N MET A 299 39.33 10.80 -16.48
CA MET A 299 38.71 11.01 -15.17
C MET A 299 39.30 10.08 -14.11
N ILE A 300 39.44 8.75 -14.39
CA ILE A 300 40.06 7.81 -13.47
C ILE A 300 41.54 8.12 -13.22
N GLU A 301 42.28 8.52 -14.25
CA GLU A 301 43.68 8.94 -14.11
C GLU A 301 43.82 10.16 -13.17
N GLU A 302 42.93 11.11 -13.26
CA GLU A 302 42.91 12.28 -12.36
C GLU A 302 42.63 11.84 -10.91
N GLN A 303 41.65 10.95 -10.65
CA GLN A 303 41.37 10.44 -9.32
C GLN A 303 42.56 9.61 -8.77
N ALA A 304 43.18 8.82 -9.62
CA ALA A 304 44.37 8.05 -9.26
C ALA A 304 45.53 8.97 -8.86
N ARG A 305 45.74 10.05 -9.59
CA ARG A 305 46.81 11.04 -9.30
C ARG A 305 46.56 11.73 -7.96
N LEU A 306 45.34 12.09 -7.64
CA LEU A 306 44.96 12.65 -6.33
C LEU A 306 45.23 11.65 -5.20
N CYS A 307 44.86 10.37 -5.39
CA CYS A 307 45.16 9.33 -4.42
C CYS A 307 46.68 9.17 -4.18
N LEU A 308 47.50 9.14 -5.25
CA LEU A 308 48.94 9.04 -5.15
C LEU A 308 49.58 10.22 -4.39
N LEU A 309 49.05 11.44 -4.55
CA LEU A 309 49.45 12.61 -3.77
C LEU A 309 49.19 12.43 -2.27
N ASN A 310 48.03 11.88 -1.92
CA ASN A 310 47.61 11.66 -0.52
C ASN A 310 48.43 10.56 0.20
N ILE A 311 48.99 9.60 -0.52
CA ILE A 311 49.78 8.49 0.04
C ILE A 311 51.29 8.67 -0.12
N ARG A 312 51.76 9.82 -0.60
CA ARG A 312 53.16 10.09 -0.98
C ARG A 312 54.16 9.78 0.16
N GLU A 313 53.75 10.03 1.38
CA GLU A 313 54.61 9.85 2.58
C GLU A 313 54.27 8.54 3.33
N LYS A 314 53.41 7.69 2.76
CA LYS A 314 52.99 6.39 3.34
C LYS A 314 53.54 5.23 2.55
N ASP A 315 53.75 4.08 3.23
CA ASP A 315 54.19 2.83 2.60
C ASP A 315 52.98 2.08 2.02
N ILE A 316 52.39 2.65 0.96
CA ILE A 316 51.19 2.13 0.33
C ILE A 316 51.41 1.91 -1.17
N VAL A 317 51.03 0.74 -1.67
CA VAL A 317 50.98 0.43 -3.09
C VAL A 317 49.55 0.68 -3.60
N PHE A 318 49.40 1.66 -4.50
CA PHE A 318 48.10 1.93 -5.17
C PHE A 318 48.09 1.24 -6.54
N THR A 319 46.96 0.54 -6.83
CA THR A 319 46.79 -0.19 -8.10
C THR A 319 45.42 0.08 -8.68
N VAL A 320 45.32 0.42 -9.97
CA VAL A 320 44.07 0.49 -10.73
C VAL A 320 44.00 -0.70 -11.68
N ARG A 321 42.89 -1.44 -11.65
CA ARG A 321 42.61 -2.61 -12.49
C ARG A 321 41.36 -2.38 -13.31
N PHE A 322 41.52 -2.31 -14.62
CA PHE A 322 40.40 -2.38 -15.55
C PHE A 322 40.15 -3.85 -15.90
N LEU A 323 39.01 -4.39 -15.47
CA LEU A 323 38.65 -5.79 -15.71
C LEU A 323 38.07 -6.00 -17.08
N ASP A 324 37.49 -4.93 -17.66
CA ASP A 324 36.93 -4.90 -19.01
C ASP A 324 37.46 -3.69 -19.79
N ARG A 325 37.14 -3.69 -21.09
CA ARG A 325 37.41 -2.54 -21.95
C ARG A 325 36.27 -1.54 -21.84
N PHE A 326 36.56 -0.38 -21.29
CA PHE A 326 35.62 0.73 -21.17
C PHE A 326 35.53 1.55 -22.48
N PRO A 327 34.37 2.15 -22.77
CA PRO A 327 34.28 3.18 -23.79
C PRO A 327 35.16 4.38 -23.40
N GLU A 328 35.89 4.96 -24.37
CA GLU A 328 36.66 6.21 -24.10
C GLU A 328 35.77 7.38 -23.70
N GLN A 329 34.63 7.49 -24.40
CA GLN A 329 33.65 8.55 -24.19
C GLN A 329 32.41 7.97 -23.56
N VAL A 330 32.01 8.53 -22.43
CA VAL A 330 30.77 8.19 -21.73
C VAL A 330 29.96 9.46 -21.52
N SER A 331 28.63 9.32 -21.43
CA SER A 331 27.73 10.43 -21.10
C SER A 331 27.24 10.28 -19.67
N GLY A 332 27.38 11.30 -18.87
CA GLY A 332 26.96 11.33 -17.47
C GLY A 332 27.41 12.60 -16.75
N ASP A 333 27.14 12.69 -15.46
CA ASP A 333 27.60 13.80 -14.62
C ASP A 333 29.03 13.56 -14.12
N TYR A 334 30.01 14.05 -14.89
CA TYR A 334 31.44 13.94 -14.56
C TYR A 334 31.75 14.33 -13.11
N LEU A 335 31.19 15.46 -12.64
CA LEU A 335 31.51 15.97 -11.31
C LEU A 335 31.01 15.05 -10.22
N ARG A 336 29.85 14.45 -10.41
CA ARG A 336 29.24 13.55 -9.43
C ARG A 336 29.91 12.17 -9.44
N VAL A 337 30.21 11.67 -10.61
CA VAL A 337 30.99 10.43 -10.74
C VAL A 337 32.38 10.60 -10.12
N ALA A 338 33.12 11.67 -10.44
CA ALA A 338 34.40 11.97 -9.81
C ALA A 338 34.29 12.11 -8.28
N GLN A 339 33.22 12.73 -7.77
CA GLN A 339 32.96 12.87 -6.33
C GLN A 339 32.76 11.52 -5.63
N ILE A 340 32.10 10.55 -6.28
CA ILE A 340 31.96 9.17 -5.75
C ILE A 340 33.36 8.56 -5.56
N PHE A 341 34.20 8.57 -6.61
CA PHE A 341 35.55 8.02 -6.55
C PHE A 341 36.42 8.73 -5.52
N GLN A 342 36.39 10.07 -5.51
CA GLN A 342 37.16 10.88 -4.55
C GLN A 342 36.80 10.53 -3.10
N ASN A 343 35.52 10.47 -2.75
CA ASN A 343 35.09 10.14 -1.39
C ASN A 343 35.55 8.73 -0.93
N ILE A 344 35.45 7.74 -1.82
CA ILE A 344 35.83 6.37 -1.48
C ILE A 344 37.36 6.23 -1.40
N LEU A 345 38.09 6.76 -2.41
CA LEU A 345 39.55 6.70 -2.45
C LEU A 345 40.22 7.50 -1.33
N SER A 346 39.69 8.71 -1.02
CA SER A 346 40.22 9.50 0.09
C SER A 346 40.07 8.80 1.43
N ASN A 347 38.95 8.10 1.66
CA ASN A 347 38.75 7.26 2.85
C ASN A 347 39.79 6.11 2.89
N ALA A 348 40.00 5.38 1.79
CA ALA A 348 40.99 4.34 1.70
C ALA A 348 42.43 4.86 2.02
N CYS A 349 42.80 6.02 1.42
CA CYS A 349 44.09 6.67 1.70
C CYS A 349 44.23 7.13 3.16
N LYS A 350 43.11 7.60 3.76
CA LYS A 350 43.05 8.12 5.11
C LYS A 350 43.25 7.03 6.16
N PHE A 351 42.59 5.88 5.99
CA PHE A 351 42.52 4.81 6.98
C PHE A 351 43.57 3.68 6.74
N THR A 352 44.40 3.84 5.73
CA THR A 352 45.55 2.95 5.47
C THR A 352 46.85 3.69 5.74
N GLU A 353 47.73 3.12 6.57
CA GLU A 353 49.06 3.68 6.82
C GLU A 353 50.14 2.92 6.05
N GLN A 354 49.97 1.59 5.87
CA GLN A 354 50.87 0.72 5.10
C GLN A 354 50.05 -0.41 4.43
N GLY A 355 50.53 -0.88 3.28
CA GLY A 355 49.94 -2.00 2.58
C GLY A 355 49.44 -1.63 1.17
N THR A 356 48.20 -1.95 0.83
CA THR A 356 47.71 -1.80 -0.54
C THR A 356 46.32 -1.13 -0.61
N ILE A 357 46.14 -0.33 -1.65
CA ILE A 357 44.82 0.17 -2.06
C ILE A 357 44.60 -0.25 -3.52
N THR A 358 43.52 -0.97 -3.80
CA THR A 358 43.20 -1.45 -5.16
C THR A 358 41.87 -0.91 -5.61
N LEU A 359 41.83 -0.20 -6.73
CA LEU A 359 40.65 0.18 -7.45
C LEU A 359 40.41 -0.80 -8.61
N SER A 360 39.34 -1.58 -8.54
CA SER A 360 38.93 -2.50 -9.61
C SER A 360 37.67 -1.97 -10.30
N LEU A 361 37.66 -1.94 -11.63
CA LEU A 361 36.59 -1.37 -12.44
C LEU A 361 36.11 -2.42 -13.45
N HIS A 362 34.80 -2.62 -13.49
CA HIS A 362 34.11 -3.49 -14.43
C HIS A 362 33.03 -2.70 -15.14
N CYS A 363 32.75 -2.98 -16.40
CA CYS A 363 31.63 -2.41 -17.11
C CYS A 363 30.87 -3.45 -17.95
N LYS A 364 29.57 -3.24 -18.08
CA LYS A 364 28.69 -4.01 -18.95
C LYS A 364 27.92 -3.06 -19.86
N MET A 365 27.75 -3.44 -21.11
CA MET A 365 26.85 -2.75 -22.03
C MET A 365 25.51 -3.46 -22.01
N GLU A 366 24.47 -2.76 -21.55
CA GLU A 366 23.08 -3.25 -21.52
C GLU A 366 22.20 -2.24 -22.24
N GLU A 367 21.48 -2.67 -23.28
CA GLU A 367 20.51 -1.85 -24.04
C GLU A 367 21.03 -0.48 -24.51
N GLY A 368 22.35 -0.38 -24.78
CA GLY A 368 22.98 0.88 -25.23
C GLY A 368 23.40 1.82 -24.09
N GLN A 369 23.19 1.42 -22.85
CA GLN A 369 23.71 2.10 -21.66
C GLN A 369 24.91 1.35 -21.10
N VAL A 370 25.79 2.07 -20.41
CA VAL A 370 26.97 1.50 -19.74
C VAL A 370 26.68 1.39 -18.26
N TRP A 371 26.63 0.16 -17.77
CA TRP A 371 26.60 -0.11 -16.35
C TRP A 371 28.02 -0.18 -15.81
N PHE A 372 28.31 0.57 -14.76
CA PHE A 372 29.59 0.58 -14.07
C PHE A 372 29.52 -0.20 -12.77
N ASP A 373 30.50 -1.08 -12.54
CA ASP A 373 30.77 -1.68 -11.25
C ASP A 373 32.18 -1.30 -10.81
N GLY A 374 32.30 -0.64 -9.67
CA GLY A 374 33.56 -0.26 -9.04
C GLY A 374 33.76 -0.95 -7.69
N CYS A 375 35.00 -1.26 -7.38
CA CYS A 375 35.37 -1.78 -6.07
C CYS A 375 36.71 -1.15 -5.62
N VAL A 376 36.68 -0.47 -4.46
CA VAL A 376 37.88 -0.01 -3.79
C VAL A 376 38.11 -0.89 -2.59
N GLU A 377 39.32 -1.48 -2.53
CA GLU A 377 39.77 -2.39 -1.48
C GLU A 377 41.02 -1.85 -0.86
N ASP A 378 41.02 -1.65 0.45
CA ASP A 378 42.19 -1.23 1.25
C ASP A 378 42.58 -2.28 2.28
N THR A 379 43.80 -2.26 2.72
CA THR A 379 44.35 -3.10 3.80
C THR A 379 44.52 -2.32 5.09
N GLY A 380 43.72 -1.32 5.33
CA GLY A 380 43.76 -0.45 6.49
C GLY A 380 43.25 -1.06 7.78
N VAL A 381 42.92 -0.22 8.74
CA VAL A 381 42.49 -0.64 10.08
C VAL A 381 41.20 -1.42 10.12
N GLY A 382 40.35 -1.30 9.10
CA GLY A 382 39.02 -1.90 9.05
C GLY A 382 38.06 -1.39 10.10
N MET A 383 36.86 -2.00 10.15
CA MET A 383 35.75 -1.57 11.01
C MET A 383 35.14 -2.75 11.76
N THR A 384 34.63 -2.49 12.98
CA THR A 384 33.78 -3.45 13.70
C THR A 384 32.38 -3.55 13.05
N LYS A 385 31.65 -4.61 13.36
CA LYS A 385 30.28 -4.80 12.82
C LYS A 385 29.33 -3.66 13.17
N GLU A 386 29.49 -3.09 14.36
CA GLU A 386 28.68 -1.95 14.84
C GLU A 386 28.97 -0.69 14.00
N LYS A 387 30.23 -0.41 13.72
CA LYS A 387 30.70 0.70 12.90
C LYS A 387 30.26 0.49 11.43
N LEU A 388 30.41 -0.71 10.91
CA LEU A 388 30.04 -1.06 9.54
C LEU A 388 28.52 -0.89 9.30
N ALA A 389 27.67 -1.24 10.28
CA ALA A 389 26.23 -1.06 10.18
C ALA A 389 25.81 0.40 10.03
N GLN A 390 26.64 1.35 10.44
CA GLN A 390 26.38 2.79 10.41
C GLN A 390 27.29 3.56 9.44
N VAL A 391 28.10 2.86 8.61
CA VAL A 391 29.13 3.50 7.76
C VAL A 391 28.56 4.46 6.71
N PHE A 392 27.31 4.26 6.30
CA PHE A 392 26.56 5.14 5.38
C PHE A 392 25.61 6.08 6.11
N ALA A 393 25.57 6.09 7.44
CA ALA A 393 24.76 7.01 8.21
C ALA A 393 25.40 8.41 8.25
N GLU A 394 24.58 9.41 8.39
CA GLU A 394 24.98 10.82 8.39
C GLU A 394 25.66 11.22 9.69
N TYR A 395 26.66 12.08 9.59
CA TYR A 395 27.39 12.63 10.74
C TYR A 395 28.05 11.54 11.63
N VAL A 396 28.21 10.34 11.15
CA VAL A 396 28.91 9.29 11.86
C VAL A 396 30.38 9.29 11.42
N SER A 397 31.23 9.86 12.26
CA SER A 397 32.68 9.84 12.06
C SER A 397 33.31 8.88 13.07
N PHE A 398 34.10 7.92 12.58
CA PHE A 398 34.88 7.00 13.43
C PHE A 398 36.32 7.47 13.59
N SER A 399 36.60 8.71 13.24
CA SER A 399 37.94 9.31 13.20
C SER A 399 38.40 9.89 14.55
N GLU A 400 37.49 10.10 15.50
CA GLU A 400 37.85 10.64 16.84
C GLU A 400 38.86 9.74 17.58
N ASP A 401 38.71 8.43 17.46
CA ASP A 401 39.63 7.47 18.08
C ASP A 401 41.07 7.48 17.47
N MET A 402 41.23 8.09 16.30
CA MET A 402 42.48 8.04 15.50
C MET A 402 43.09 9.40 15.21
N GLY A 403 42.55 10.48 15.74
CA GLY A 403 43.03 11.85 15.53
C GLY A 403 42.92 12.36 14.06
N VAL A 404 42.06 11.76 13.28
CA VAL A 404 41.88 12.05 11.84
C VAL A 404 40.57 12.80 11.64
N GLU A 405 40.62 14.03 11.15
CA GLU A 405 39.45 14.88 10.98
C GLU A 405 38.50 14.41 9.86
N GLY A 406 37.17 14.49 10.09
CA GLY A 406 36.15 14.24 9.09
C GLY A 406 34.73 14.27 9.65
N PHE A 407 33.77 14.88 8.92
CA PHE A 407 32.36 15.05 9.35
C PHE A 407 31.48 13.80 9.22
N GLY A 408 31.98 12.69 8.71
CA GLY A 408 31.17 11.49 8.51
C GLY A 408 30.10 11.62 7.40
N LEU A 409 30.29 12.54 6.44
CA LEU A 409 29.35 12.77 5.32
C LEU A 409 29.79 12.13 4.00
N GLY A 410 31.06 11.73 3.83
CA GLY A 410 31.59 11.26 2.56
C GLY A 410 30.85 10.06 1.99
N LEU A 411 30.68 8.99 2.79
CA LEU A 411 29.99 7.76 2.34
C LEU A 411 28.46 7.92 2.26
N SER A 412 27.86 8.77 3.05
CA SER A 412 26.43 9.10 2.91
C SER A 412 26.15 9.84 1.60
N ILE A 413 27.05 10.75 1.19
CA ILE A 413 27.00 11.41 -0.13
C ILE A 413 27.16 10.39 -1.27
N VAL A 414 28.12 9.46 -1.14
CA VAL A 414 28.29 8.38 -2.14
C VAL A 414 27.00 7.59 -2.30
N ARG A 415 26.38 7.19 -1.21
CA ARG A 415 25.12 6.45 -1.23
C ARG A 415 24.02 7.24 -1.98
N GLN A 416 23.80 8.49 -1.63
CA GLN A 416 22.76 9.33 -2.27
C GLN A 416 23.04 9.56 -3.76
N LEU A 417 24.31 9.82 -4.15
CA LEU A 417 24.68 10.01 -5.55
C LEU A 417 24.47 8.73 -6.37
N VAL A 418 24.88 7.60 -5.85
CA VAL A 418 24.69 6.30 -6.50
C VAL A 418 23.21 5.94 -6.62
N GLU A 419 22.40 6.19 -5.58
CA GLU A 419 20.93 6.03 -5.63
C GLU A 419 20.28 6.94 -6.69
N MET A 420 20.72 8.20 -6.83
CA MET A 420 20.27 9.10 -7.89
C MET A 420 20.63 8.61 -9.30
N MET A 421 21.70 7.84 -9.44
CA MET A 421 22.14 7.20 -10.69
C MET A 421 21.56 5.79 -10.84
N HIS A 422 20.47 5.47 -10.12
CA HIS A 422 19.80 4.16 -10.13
C HIS A 422 20.72 2.98 -9.79
N GLY A 423 21.70 3.23 -8.95
CA GLY A 423 22.73 2.28 -8.57
C GLY A 423 22.63 1.76 -7.13
N TRP A 424 23.71 1.15 -6.69
CA TRP A 424 23.86 0.58 -5.34
C TRP A 424 25.29 0.77 -4.82
N VAL A 425 25.45 0.83 -3.49
CA VAL A 425 26.74 0.83 -2.81
C VAL A 425 26.71 -0.11 -1.61
N ARG A 426 27.80 -0.84 -1.36
CA ARG A 426 27.99 -1.77 -0.23
C ARG A 426 29.38 -1.63 0.35
N ALA A 427 29.50 -1.89 1.64
CA ALA A 427 30.78 -1.95 2.32
C ALA A 427 30.91 -3.27 3.07
N GLU A 428 32.11 -3.85 3.03
CA GLU A 428 32.53 -5.04 3.78
C GLU A 428 33.81 -4.69 4.49
N SER A 429 33.93 -5.03 5.79
CA SER A 429 35.14 -4.70 6.56
C SER A 429 35.23 -5.61 7.76
N ASP A 430 36.46 -5.97 8.09
CA ASP A 430 36.83 -6.64 9.33
C ASP A 430 37.95 -5.85 10.04
N PRO A 431 37.95 -5.73 11.36
CA PRO A 431 39.03 -5.07 12.09
C PRO A 431 40.40 -5.67 11.76
N GLY A 432 41.35 -4.80 11.39
CA GLY A 432 42.74 -5.18 11.07
C GLY A 432 42.92 -5.83 9.70
N LYS A 433 41.86 -6.00 8.88
CA LYS A 433 41.96 -6.58 7.52
C LYS A 433 41.68 -5.59 6.41
N GLY A 434 41.21 -4.39 6.75
CA GLY A 434 40.85 -3.35 5.80
C GLY A 434 39.38 -3.30 5.47
N THR A 435 39.05 -2.52 4.42
CA THR A 435 37.70 -2.28 3.97
C THR A 435 37.58 -2.49 2.46
N ARG A 436 36.46 -3.03 2.04
CA ARG A 436 36.03 -3.14 0.65
C ARG A 436 34.73 -2.35 0.46
N VAL A 437 34.76 -1.35 -0.42
CA VAL A 437 33.59 -0.60 -0.83
C VAL A 437 33.30 -0.90 -2.29
N SER A 438 32.16 -1.53 -2.55
CA SER A 438 31.68 -1.87 -3.90
C SER A 438 30.48 -1.02 -4.24
N PHE A 439 30.41 -0.55 -5.47
CA PHE A 439 29.34 0.30 -5.96
C PHE A 439 29.09 0.07 -7.45
N GLY A 440 27.86 0.28 -7.88
CA GLY A 440 27.50 0.16 -9.30
C GLY A 440 26.39 1.17 -9.63
N PHE A 441 26.41 1.71 -10.86
CA PHE A 441 25.44 2.68 -11.36
C PHE A 441 25.44 2.75 -12.89
N TYR A 442 24.39 3.38 -13.47
CA TYR A 442 24.30 3.67 -14.90
C TYR A 442 24.93 5.00 -15.27
#